data_f351e8448d0206673aa3f2ee6d208126
#
_entry.id   f351e8448d0206673aa3f2ee6d208126
#
_cell.length_a   1.000
_cell.length_b   1.000
_cell.length_c   1.000
_cell.angle_alpha   90.00
_cell.angle_beta   90.00
_cell.angle_gamma   90.00
#
_symmetry.space_group_name_H-M   'P 1'
#
loop_
_entity.id
_entity.type
_entity.pdbx_description
1 polymer ?
#
loop_
_entity_poly.entity_id
_entity_poly.type
_entity_poly.pdbx_seq_one_letter_code
_entity_poly.pdbx_strand_id
1 'polypeptide(L)'
;MPGVVLALGIIEKPRECTNIMEKRTRMSERTRPVIDDDADSPRQPPSRGLKRFDPTHRAAAVQGGLSPFDAITASAAAALHRAHSRFAALPAWTQVASVWALSRLWGFIVFWIVSMQQVAAQQRVGDGHRPGLLEYMGWWDAEWYERIYTDGYPSQLPVDGKGVVAHNTWAFLPAQPKIAGIIADTTGIPFAISTVLLSVAVSFALAWVLYLLFVGCLNWREHGVFETRASLNSPHRSTAVWAVAAYGFCGLAAVFVTGYAEALTIFAIALFVLLLAQDRYLWALPVAFLAAQSRPVGVPLGALAGVWWLYCLVAEYRVRSAGQPRASSGRVFLAAFAARAVHLLSALTVCFFAFTHALHAAYKTGRLDAYLATELGWSGRTVEDGQHYVVQWVNELSLYLNRWSTGAIITLIVAGFAAYFLWLFSRSTRTLLHPVMLIWCVCYAVYLGIFWLPQSSTFRLLLPLFPFALVLMSYGKDSKTYRWLLVLSGVLMQLVWVGWLWHSHGPGDMQLP
;
A
#
# COMPACT_ATOMS: atom_id res chain seq x y z
N MET A 1 -0.23 -21.21 5.88
CA MET A 1 0.45 -19.89 5.86
C MET A 1 0.76 -19.27 7.24
N PRO A 2 0.06 -19.57 8.36
CA PRO A 2 0.54 -19.14 9.68
C PRO A 2 1.94 -19.64 10.03
N GLY A 3 2.36 -20.80 9.54
CA GLY A 3 3.65 -21.38 9.80
C GLY A 3 4.86 -20.65 9.19
N VAL A 4 4.70 -19.98 8.06
CA VAL A 4 5.80 -19.21 7.41
C VAL A 4 6.06 -17.91 8.18
N VAL A 5 5.02 -17.28 8.70
CA VAL A 5 5.13 -16.07 9.52
C VAL A 5 5.68 -16.39 10.91
N LEU A 6 5.36 -17.56 11.47
CA LEU A 6 5.93 -18.09 12.72
C LEU A 6 7.40 -18.53 12.57
N ALA A 7 7.75 -19.13 11.43
CA ALA A 7 9.13 -19.57 11.15
C ALA A 7 10.11 -18.39 10.99
N LEU A 8 9.62 -17.20 10.61
CA LEU A 8 10.42 -15.98 10.50
C LEU A 8 10.62 -15.23 11.83
N GLY A 9 10.09 -15.72 12.95
CA GLY A 9 10.26 -15.09 14.26
C GLY A 9 9.66 -13.68 14.37
N ILE A 10 8.69 -13.35 13.52
CA ILE A 10 8.10 -12.00 13.37
C ILE A 10 7.27 -11.57 14.61
N ILE A 11 7.12 -12.46 15.61
CA ILE A 11 6.18 -12.28 16.73
C ILE A 11 6.89 -12.07 18.10
N GLU A 12 8.20 -11.82 18.15
CA GLU A 12 8.87 -11.50 19.42
C GLU A 12 8.91 -10.00 19.72
N LYS A 13 8.97 -9.68 21.03
CA LYS A 13 8.81 -8.34 21.65
C LYS A 13 9.58 -7.21 20.93
N PRO A 14 8.97 -6.02 20.78
CA PRO A 14 9.64 -4.83 20.22
C PRO A 14 10.80 -4.40 21.10
N ARG A 15 11.92 -4.06 20.48
CA ARG A 15 13.13 -3.59 21.17
C ARG A 15 13.44 -2.14 20.75
N GLU A 16 13.66 -1.31 21.73
CA GLU A 16 14.42 -0.06 21.80
C GLU A 16 13.87 1.26 21.21
N CYS A 17 13.51 1.45 19.94
CA CYS A 17 12.96 2.75 19.50
C CYS A 17 11.55 3.02 20.02
N THR A 18 10.71 2.00 20.05
CA THR A 18 9.38 2.04 20.66
C THR A 18 9.45 2.18 22.18
N ASN A 19 10.39 1.49 22.85
CA ASN A 19 10.62 1.60 24.29
C ASN A 19 11.12 2.99 24.73
N ILE A 20 11.85 3.69 23.88
CA ILE A 20 12.32 5.06 24.16
C ILE A 20 11.13 6.04 24.20
N MET A 21 10.17 5.87 23.31
CA MET A 21 8.93 6.67 23.31
C MET A 21 8.00 6.31 24.48
N GLU A 22 7.89 5.03 24.82
CA GLU A 22 7.13 4.56 25.97
C GLU A 22 7.66 5.14 27.29
N LYS A 23 8.98 5.20 27.47
CA LYS A 23 9.59 5.89 28.62
C LYS A 23 9.24 7.38 28.67
N ARG A 24 9.13 8.04 27.50
CA ARG A 24 8.82 9.47 27.43
C ARG A 24 7.35 9.75 27.80
N THR A 25 6.42 8.91 27.39
CA THR A 25 5.00 9.02 27.75
C THR A 25 4.82 8.83 29.26
N ARG A 26 5.47 7.84 29.84
CA ARG A 26 5.47 7.59 31.30
C ARG A 26 6.18 8.67 32.12
N MET A 27 7.22 9.30 31.58
CA MET A 27 7.89 10.45 32.25
C MET A 27 7.05 11.72 32.16
N SER A 28 6.32 11.95 31.07
CA SER A 28 5.38 13.08 30.91
C SER A 28 4.18 12.99 31.85
N GLU A 29 3.71 11.77 32.14
CA GLU A 29 2.63 11.55 33.11
C GLU A 29 3.08 11.73 34.56
N ARG A 30 4.35 11.45 34.88
CA ARG A 30 4.89 11.66 36.24
C ARG A 30 5.17 13.12 36.59
N THR A 31 5.20 14.03 35.63
CA THR A 31 5.46 15.46 35.82
C THR A 31 4.21 16.33 35.82
N ARG A 32 3.01 15.77 35.78
CA ARG A 32 1.79 16.53 36.06
C ARG A 32 1.64 16.69 37.57
N PRO A 33 1.54 17.93 38.09
CA PRO A 33 1.24 18.14 39.49
C PRO A 33 -0.15 17.56 39.78
N VAL A 34 -0.25 16.79 40.85
CA VAL A 34 -1.52 16.38 41.43
C VAL A 34 -2.18 17.65 41.94
N ILE A 35 -3.23 18.11 41.29
CA ILE A 35 -4.12 19.11 41.80
C ILE A 35 -5.12 18.35 42.65
N ASP A 36 -5.02 18.49 43.98
CA ASP A 36 -6.01 18.05 44.94
C ASP A 36 -7.24 18.97 44.75
N ASP A 37 -8.25 18.46 44.05
CA ASP A 37 -9.60 19.03 44.01
C ASP A 37 -10.48 18.28 45.02
N ASP A 38 -10.22 18.55 46.33
CA ASP A 38 -11.18 18.34 47.38
C ASP A 38 -11.85 19.70 47.73
N ALA A 39 -12.88 20.07 46.99
CA ALA A 39 -13.95 20.98 47.49
C ALA A 39 -15.09 21.06 46.47
N ASP A 40 -16.29 20.91 47.01
CA ASP A 40 -17.62 21.20 46.43
C ASP A 40 -18.25 20.16 45.49
N SER A 41 -18.94 19.22 46.15
CA SER A 41 -20.05 18.48 45.56
C SER A 41 -21.34 19.31 45.56
N PRO A 42 -21.92 19.65 44.42
CA PRO A 42 -23.28 20.23 44.38
C PRO A 42 -24.31 19.15 44.67
N ARG A 43 -25.19 19.44 45.62
CA ARG A 43 -26.37 18.63 46.03
C ARG A 43 -27.27 18.34 44.82
N GLN A 44 -27.57 17.06 44.61
CA GLN A 44 -28.57 16.62 43.64
C GLN A 44 -29.97 17.15 44.02
N PRO A 45 -30.77 17.64 43.05
CA PRO A 45 -32.17 17.93 43.28
C PRO A 45 -33.01 16.65 43.43
N PRO A 46 -34.14 16.68 44.15
CA PRO A 46 -34.93 15.50 44.45
C PRO A 46 -35.58 14.91 43.19
N SER A 47 -35.45 13.60 43.04
CA SER A 47 -36.05 12.80 41.98
C SER A 47 -37.57 12.90 42.01
N ARG A 48 -38.17 13.56 41.02
CA ARG A 48 -39.61 13.43 40.72
C ARG A 48 -39.86 12.00 40.25
N GLY A 49 -40.75 11.31 41.01
CA GLY A 49 -41.19 9.95 40.77
C GLY A 49 -41.72 9.75 39.35
N LEU A 50 -40.97 9.02 38.54
CA LEU A 50 -41.47 8.41 37.33
C LEU A 50 -42.37 7.24 37.74
N LYS A 51 -43.65 7.35 37.43
CA LYS A 51 -44.63 6.25 37.56
C LYS A 51 -44.07 5.00 36.89
N ARG A 52 -43.93 3.94 37.65
CA ARG A 52 -43.59 2.59 37.18
C ARG A 52 -44.54 2.22 36.04
N PHE A 53 -43.99 2.04 34.84
CA PHE A 53 -44.72 1.55 33.68
C PHE A 53 -45.00 0.05 33.92
N ASP A 54 -46.27 -0.32 34.05
CA ASP A 54 -46.70 -1.70 34.15
C ASP A 54 -46.62 -2.38 32.78
N PRO A 55 -45.82 -3.43 32.59
CA PRO A 55 -45.66 -4.08 31.30
C PRO A 55 -46.82 -5.00 30.90
N THR A 56 -47.83 -5.17 31.74
CA THR A 56 -48.91 -6.15 31.50
C THR A 56 -50.00 -5.65 30.55
N HIS A 57 -50.08 -4.36 30.23
CA HIS A 57 -51.13 -3.82 29.33
C HIS A 57 -50.76 -3.73 27.86
N ARG A 58 -49.62 -4.25 27.42
CA ARG A 58 -49.21 -4.22 25.98
C ARG A 58 -49.18 -5.57 25.28
N ALA A 59 -49.67 -6.63 25.94
CA ALA A 59 -49.69 -7.97 25.32
C ALA A 59 -50.98 -8.28 24.51
N ALA A 60 -51.90 -7.33 24.34
CA ALA A 60 -53.21 -7.61 23.73
C ALA A 60 -53.50 -6.88 22.43
N ALA A 61 -52.52 -6.28 21.75
CA ALA A 61 -52.79 -5.55 20.51
C ALA A 61 -51.65 -5.58 19.51
N VAL A 62 -51.15 -6.73 19.09
CA VAL A 62 -50.48 -6.94 17.77
C VAL A 62 -50.66 -8.42 17.38
N GLN A 63 -51.86 -8.85 17.06
CA GLN A 63 -52.11 -9.99 16.16
C GLN A 63 -52.39 -9.47 14.74
N GLY A 64 -51.56 -8.55 14.29
CA GLY A 64 -51.39 -8.29 12.85
C GLY A 64 -50.27 -9.16 12.37
N GLY A 65 -50.55 -10.26 11.66
CA GLY A 65 -49.52 -11.07 11.01
C GLY A 65 -48.64 -10.15 10.14
N LEU A 66 -47.30 -10.26 10.33
CA LEU A 66 -46.35 -9.58 9.47
C LEU A 66 -46.71 -9.89 8.03
N SER A 67 -46.69 -8.87 7.15
CA SER A 67 -46.86 -9.15 5.71
C SER A 67 -45.81 -10.16 5.27
N PRO A 68 -46.08 -10.99 4.25
CA PRO A 68 -45.06 -11.92 3.72
C PRO A 68 -43.73 -11.23 3.40
N PHE A 69 -43.76 -9.98 2.98
CA PHE A 69 -42.59 -9.15 2.71
C PHE A 69 -41.82 -8.78 4.00
N ASP A 70 -42.54 -8.41 5.06
CA ASP A 70 -41.91 -8.09 6.36
C ASP A 70 -41.32 -9.35 7.02
N ALA A 71 -41.93 -10.49 6.85
CA ALA A 71 -41.41 -11.77 7.35
C ALA A 71 -40.13 -12.19 6.58
N ILE A 72 -40.07 -12.00 5.26
CA ILE A 72 -38.88 -12.25 4.44
C ILE A 72 -37.75 -11.30 4.81
N THR A 73 -38.04 -9.99 4.95
CA THR A 73 -37.02 -8.99 5.33
C THR A 73 -36.50 -9.21 6.73
N ALA A 74 -37.33 -9.57 7.71
CA ALA A 74 -36.92 -9.91 9.07
C ALA A 74 -36.06 -11.19 9.10
N SER A 75 -36.43 -12.22 8.33
CA SER A 75 -35.65 -13.45 8.20
C SER A 75 -34.29 -13.21 7.56
N ALA A 76 -34.23 -12.42 6.48
CA ALA A 76 -32.98 -12.03 5.83
C ALA A 76 -32.07 -11.21 6.77
N ALA A 77 -32.64 -10.25 7.50
CA ALA A 77 -31.89 -9.46 8.49
C ALA A 77 -31.33 -10.34 9.62
N ALA A 78 -32.11 -11.30 10.12
CA ALA A 78 -31.66 -12.25 11.12
C ALA A 78 -30.56 -13.20 10.59
N ALA A 79 -30.67 -13.63 9.34
CA ALA A 79 -29.64 -14.46 8.69
C ALA A 79 -28.34 -13.68 8.51
N LEU A 80 -28.40 -12.42 8.05
CA LEU A 80 -27.25 -11.52 7.92
C LEU A 80 -26.60 -11.23 9.29
N HIS A 81 -27.40 -11.02 10.32
CA HIS A 81 -26.88 -10.82 11.68
C HIS A 81 -26.14 -12.07 12.19
N ARG A 82 -26.70 -13.28 11.99
CA ARG A 82 -26.03 -14.54 12.34
C ARG A 82 -24.76 -14.76 11.53
N ALA A 83 -24.76 -14.47 10.25
CA ALA A 83 -23.57 -14.57 9.40
C ALA A 83 -22.48 -13.60 9.86
N HIS A 84 -22.84 -12.35 10.15
CA HIS A 84 -21.91 -11.33 10.68
C HIS A 84 -21.31 -11.74 12.04
N SER A 85 -22.12 -12.23 12.98
CA SER A 85 -21.61 -12.65 14.29
C SER A 85 -20.70 -13.88 14.18
N ARG A 86 -21.03 -14.85 13.32
CA ARG A 86 -20.15 -16.00 13.02
C ARG A 86 -18.82 -15.54 12.40
N PHE A 87 -18.87 -14.64 11.42
CA PHE A 87 -17.67 -14.08 10.81
C PHE A 87 -16.80 -13.32 11.82
N ALA A 88 -17.40 -12.51 12.68
CA ALA A 88 -16.68 -11.79 13.74
C ALA A 88 -16.01 -12.71 14.77
N ALA A 89 -16.54 -13.92 14.98
CA ALA A 89 -15.97 -14.93 15.88
C ALA A 89 -14.76 -15.69 15.27
N LEU A 90 -14.56 -15.64 13.94
CA LEU A 90 -13.46 -16.33 13.28
C LEU A 90 -12.09 -15.74 13.70
N PRO A 91 -11.00 -16.50 13.65
CA PRO A 91 -9.63 -15.96 13.77
C PRO A 91 -9.36 -14.81 12.81
N ALA A 92 -8.51 -13.85 13.18
CA ALA A 92 -8.23 -12.68 12.34
C ALA A 92 -7.71 -13.06 10.95
N TRP A 93 -6.82 -14.05 10.87
CA TRP A 93 -6.27 -14.52 9.60
C TRP A 93 -7.36 -15.06 8.67
N THR A 94 -8.37 -15.76 9.21
CA THR A 94 -9.51 -16.26 8.42
C THR A 94 -10.37 -15.12 7.91
N GLN A 95 -10.64 -14.09 8.74
CA GLN A 95 -11.39 -12.92 8.33
C GLN A 95 -10.67 -12.17 7.18
N VAL A 96 -9.36 -11.92 7.34
CA VAL A 96 -8.53 -11.26 6.34
C VAL A 96 -8.49 -12.08 5.05
N ALA A 97 -8.22 -13.38 5.14
CA ALA A 97 -8.16 -14.27 3.98
C ALA A 97 -9.50 -14.35 3.24
N SER A 98 -10.64 -14.44 3.98
CA SER A 98 -11.97 -14.48 3.36
C SER A 98 -12.31 -13.19 2.62
N VAL A 99 -12.07 -12.04 3.26
CA VAL A 99 -12.29 -10.72 2.63
C VAL A 99 -11.40 -10.57 1.40
N TRP A 100 -10.15 -10.97 1.50
CA TRP A 100 -9.21 -10.89 0.38
C TRP A 100 -9.57 -11.83 -0.76
N ALA A 101 -9.96 -13.07 -0.46
CA ALA A 101 -10.43 -14.04 -1.45
C ALA A 101 -11.63 -13.50 -2.24
N LEU A 102 -12.61 -12.91 -1.53
CA LEU A 102 -13.76 -12.27 -2.18
C LEU A 102 -13.34 -11.12 -3.10
N SER A 103 -12.37 -10.30 -2.67
CA SER A 103 -11.86 -9.22 -3.51
C SER A 103 -11.08 -9.72 -4.73
N ARG A 104 -10.34 -10.82 -4.61
CA ARG A 104 -9.64 -11.44 -5.76
C ARG A 104 -10.65 -12.08 -6.72
N LEU A 105 -11.64 -12.80 -6.18
CA LEU A 105 -12.74 -13.34 -7.00
C LEU A 105 -13.45 -12.24 -7.80
N TRP A 106 -13.72 -11.09 -7.15
CA TRP A 106 -14.28 -9.94 -7.85
C TRP A 106 -13.35 -9.43 -8.95
N GLY A 107 -12.06 -9.29 -8.69
CA GLY A 107 -11.08 -8.92 -9.72
C GLY A 107 -11.10 -9.86 -10.92
N PHE A 108 -11.14 -11.18 -10.71
CA PHE A 108 -11.29 -12.16 -11.79
C PHE A 108 -12.59 -11.98 -12.56
N ILE A 109 -13.72 -11.75 -11.87
CA ILE A 109 -15.01 -11.51 -12.51
C ILE A 109 -14.96 -10.24 -13.38
N VAL A 110 -14.34 -9.16 -12.89
CA VAL A 110 -14.18 -7.91 -13.65
C VAL A 110 -13.37 -8.16 -14.93
N PHE A 111 -12.21 -8.82 -14.82
CA PHE A 111 -11.41 -9.17 -15.99
C PHE A 111 -12.16 -10.09 -16.97
N TRP A 112 -12.91 -11.04 -16.45
CA TRP A 112 -13.73 -11.92 -17.28
C TRP A 112 -14.82 -11.15 -18.04
N ILE A 113 -15.56 -10.25 -17.36
CA ILE A 113 -16.60 -9.41 -18.00
C ILE A 113 -15.98 -8.56 -19.11
N VAL A 114 -14.85 -7.88 -18.83
CA VAL A 114 -14.22 -6.97 -19.80
C VAL A 114 -13.58 -7.74 -20.95
N SER A 115 -12.94 -8.89 -20.70
CA SER A 115 -12.37 -9.73 -21.77
C SER A 115 -13.42 -10.24 -22.74
N MET A 116 -14.66 -10.49 -22.27
CA MET A 116 -15.78 -10.90 -23.15
C MET A 116 -16.24 -9.78 -24.08
N GLN A 117 -15.96 -8.51 -23.75
CA GLN A 117 -16.28 -7.36 -24.58
C GLN A 117 -15.16 -7.04 -25.59
N GLN A 118 -13.97 -7.62 -25.41
CA GLN A 118 -12.86 -7.44 -26.32
C GLN A 118 -13.17 -8.07 -27.67
N VAL A 119 -13.20 -7.26 -28.73
CA VAL A 119 -13.54 -7.70 -30.10
C VAL A 119 -12.25 -8.08 -30.84
N ALA A 120 -12.32 -9.13 -31.66
CA ALA A 120 -11.18 -9.63 -32.44
C ALA A 120 -10.49 -8.56 -33.30
N ALA A 121 -11.25 -7.67 -33.91
CA ALA A 121 -10.71 -6.57 -34.73
C ALA A 121 -9.94 -5.48 -33.95
N GLN A 122 -10.08 -5.46 -32.63
CA GLN A 122 -9.45 -4.48 -31.73
C GLN A 122 -8.24 -5.07 -30.98
N GLN A 123 -7.73 -6.21 -31.43
CA GLN A 123 -6.64 -6.89 -30.75
C GLN A 123 -5.29 -6.29 -31.10
N ARG A 124 -4.39 -6.26 -30.11
CA ARG A 124 -2.98 -5.86 -30.26
C ARG A 124 -2.19 -6.80 -31.15
N VAL A 125 -2.52 -8.08 -31.13
CA VAL A 125 -1.89 -9.16 -31.90
C VAL A 125 -2.80 -9.48 -33.06
N GLY A 126 -2.40 -9.19 -34.25
CA GLY A 126 -3.19 -9.21 -35.47
C GLY A 126 -3.66 -10.57 -35.99
N ASP A 127 -3.85 -11.57 -35.13
CA ASP A 127 -4.31 -12.92 -35.47
C ASP A 127 -5.84 -13.09 -35.51
N GLY A 128 -6.58 -12.08 -35.12
CA GLY A 128 -8.05 -12.02 -35.25
C GLY A 128 -8.85 -12.91 -34.30
N HIS A 129 -8.24 -13.55 -33.29
CA HIS A 129 -9.00 -14.32 -32.30
C HIS A 129 -9.35 -13.49 -31.06
N ARG A 130 -10.38 -13.92 -30.30
CA ARG A 130 -10.73 -13.32 -29.01
C ARG A 130 -9.79 -13.87 -27.94
N PRO A 131 -9.14 -13.02 -27.10
CA PRO A 131 -8.23 -13.50 -26.08
C PRO A 131 -8.97 -14.33 -25.03
N GLY A 132 -8.32 -15.41 -24.56
CA GLY A 132 -8.73 -16.09 -23.34
C GLY A 132 -8.52 -15.21 -22.12
N LEU A 133 -9.21 -15.51 -21.00
CA LEU A 133 -9.10 -14.71 -19.78
C LEU A 133 -7.64 -14.58 -19.29
N LEU A 134 -6.90 -15.68 -19.24
CA LEU A 134 -5.51 -15.66 -18.75
C LEU A 134 -4.56 -14.94 -19.69
N GLU A 135 -4.77 -15.07 -20.99
CA GLU A 135 -4.06 -14.31 -22.02
C GLU A 135 -4.33 -12.79 -21.85
N TYR A 136 -5.59 -12.41 -21.68
CA TYR A 136 -5.99 -11.02 -21.45
C TYR A 136 -5.35 -10.41 -20.17
N MET A 137 -5.25 -11.20 -19.11
CA MET A 137 -4.57 -10.79 -17.87
C MET A 137 -3.05 -10.74 -17.99
N GLY A 138 -2.48 -11.37 -19.01
CA GLY A 138 -1.06 -11.40 -19.33
C GLY A 138 -0.61 -10.32 -20.33
N TRP A 139 -1.46 -9.38 -20.69
CA TRP A 139 -1.12 -8.29 -21.61
C TRP A 139 -0.23 -7.21 -20.96
N TRP A 140 0.35 -6.32 -21.76
CA TRP A 140 1.11 -5.14 -21.36
C TRP A 140 2.42 -5.49 -20.59
N ASP A 141 2.57 -5.12 -19.33
CA ASP A 141 3.80 -5.38 -18.56
C ASP A 141 4.15 -6.87 -18.50
N ALA A 142 3.15 -7.75 -18.44
CA ALA A 142 3.37 -9.19 -18.35
C ALA A 142 4.01 -9.78 -19.62
N GLU A 143 3.78 -9.20 -20.80
CA GLU A 143 4.46 -9.58 -22.04
C GLU A 143 5.99 -9.30 -21.95
N TRP A 144 6.36 -8.19 -21.30
CA TRP A 144 7.77 -7.86 -21.08
C TRP A 144 8.43 -8.81 -20.07
N TYR A 145 7.67 -9.25 -19.06
CA TYR A 145 8.16 -10.28 -18.13
C TYR A 145 8.35 -11.63 -18.81
N GLU A 146 7.49 -12.00 -19.76
CA GLU A 146 7.65 -13.20 -20.56
C GLU A 146 8.91 -13.11 -21.45
N ARG A 147 9.16 -11.98 -22.10
CA ARG A 147 10.40 -11.74 -22.85
C ARG A 147 11.65 -11.80 -21.96
N ILE A 148 11.59 -11.33 -20.72
CA ILE A 148 12.71 -11.48 -19.77
C ILE A 148 12.93 -12.96 -19.43
N TYR A 149 11.86 -13.73 -19.28
CA TYR A 149 11.94 -15.16 -19.00
C TYR A 149 12.51 -15.94 -20.19
N THR A 150 12.07 -15.67 -21.43
CA THR A 150 12.47 -16.39 -22.63
C THR A 150 13.84 -15.94 -23.16
N ASP A 151 14.06 -14.63 -23.31
CA ASP A 151 15.20 -14.05 -24.03
C ASP A 151 16.20 -13.38 -23.08
N GLY A 152 15.76 -13.03 -21.87
CA GLY A 152 16.56 -12.31 -20.89
C GLY A 152 16.73 -10.83 -21.22
N TYR A 153 17.87 -10.29 -20.83
CA TYR A 153 18.24 -8.90 -21.07
C TYR A 153 19.26 -8.79 -22.20
N PRO A 154 19.09 -7.86 -23.16
CA PRO A 154 20.03 -7.71 -24.29
C PRO A 154 21.40 -7.19 -23.81
N SER A 155 22.47 -7.72 -24.41
CA SER A 155 23.83 -7.23 -24.20
C SER A 155 24.16 -5.98 -25.04
N GLN A 156 23.37 -5.68 -26.07
CA GLN A 156 23.43 -4.45 -26.85
C GLN A 156 22.06 -3.80 -26.85
N LEU A 157 22.03 -2.49 -26.57
CA LEU A 157 20.77 -1.75 -26.60
C LEU A 157 20.28 -1.61 -28.03
N PRO A 158 19.04 -1.98 -28.34
CA PRO A 158 18.45 -1.70 -29.65
C PRO A 158 18.26 -0.19 -29.79
N VAL A 159 18.67 0.35 -30.95
CA VAL A 159 18.60 1.80 -31.24
C VAL A 159 17.83 1.98 -32.55
N ASP A 160 16.93 2.94 -32.58
CA ASP A 160 16.20 3.31 -33.79
C ASP A 160 17.05 4.15 -34.78
N GLY A 161 16.48 4.45 -35.94
CA GLY A 161 17.19 5.25 -36.98
C GLY A 161 17.48 6.70 -36.57
N LYS A 162 16.98 7.16 -35.42
CA LYS A 162 17.23 8.50 -34.86
C LYS A 162 18.21 8.50 -33.68
N GLY A 163 18.75 7.33 -33.31
CA GLY A 163 19.68 7.20 -32.19
C GLY A 163 18.97 7.03 -30.82
N VAL A 164 17.64 6.97 -30.80
CA VAL A 164 16.87 6.72 -29.57
C VAL A 164 16.89 5.22 -29.25
N VAL A 165 17.07 4.87 -27.97
CA VAL A 165 17.01 3.48 -27.53
C VAL A 165 15.59 2.98 -27.68
N ALA A 166 15.37 1.93 -28.45
CA ALA A 166 14.08 1.32 -28.65
C ALA A 166 13.63 0.57 -27.38
N HIS A 167 12.31 0.37 -27.24
CA HIS A 167 11.72 -0.37 -26.11
C HIS A 167 12.39 -1.74 -25.95
N ASN A 168 12.85 -2.05 -24.76
CA ASN A 168 13.55 -3.30 -24.45
C ASN A 168 13.33 -3.73 -22.99
N THR A 169 13.79 -4.95 -22.67
CA THR A 169 13.54 -5.58 -21.37
C THR A 169 14.23 -4.89 -20.20
N TRP A 170 15.24 -4.04 -20.40
CA TRP A 170 15.91 -3.31 -19.30
C TRP A 170 14.99 -2.34 -18.56
N ALA A 171 13.87 -1.91 -19.15
CA ALA A 171 12.85 -1.10 -18.44
C ALA A 171 12.13 -1.88 -17.34
N PHE A 172 12.19 -3.21 -17.34
CA PHE A 172 11.46 -4.07 -16.41
C PHE A 172 12.41 -4.82 -15.48
N LEU A 173 12.10 -4.83 -14.18
CA LEU A 173 12.99 -5.38 -13.17
C LEU A 173 12.82 -6.90 -13.01
N PRO A 174 13.88 -7.63 -12.55
CA PRO A 174 13.97 -9.08 -12.69
C PRO A 174 13.17 -9.90 -11.68
N ALA A 175 12.69 -9.35 -10.55
CA ALA A 175 12.16 -10.18 -9.47
C ALA A 175 10.89 -10.94 -9.89
N GLN A 176 9.90 -10.25 -10.48
CA GLN A 176 8.65 -10.89 -10.92
C GLN A 176 8.92 -11.97 -11.98
N PRO A 177 9.61 -11.69 -13.12
CA PRO A 177 9.82 -12.72 -14.14
C PRO A 177 10.70 -13.87 -13.67
N LYS A 178 11.72 -13.63 -12.84
CA LYS A 178 12.58 -14.72 -12.33
C LYS A 178 11.85 -15.64 -11.37
N ILE A 179 11.06 -15.09 -10.43
CA ILE A 179 10.32 -15.94 -9.47
C ILE A 179 9.23 -16.72 -10.21
N ALA A 180 8.50 -16.09 -11.14
CA ALA A 180 7.49 -16.75 -11.94
C ALA A 180 8.12 -17.83 -12.87
N GLY A 181 9.31 -17.55 -13.44
CA GLY A 181 10.07 -18.51 -14.23
C GLY A 181 10.48 -19.75 -13.41
N ILE A 182 10.98 -19.57 -12.19
CA ILE A 182 11.29 -20.69 -11.29
C ILE A 182 10.04 -21.54 -11.04
N ILE A 183 8.87 -20.92 -10.84
CA ILE A 183 7.60 -21.65 -10.68
C ILE A 183 7.28 -22.43 -11.96
N ALA A 184 7.37 -21.80 -13.12
CA ALA A 184 7.10 -22.42 -14.42
C ALA A 184 8.02 -23.63 -14.66
N ASP A 185 9.34 -23.44 -14.50
CA ASP A 185 10.36 -24.47 -14.75
C ASP A 185 10.24 -25.66 -13.79
N THR A 186 9.88 -25.42 -12.53
CA THR A 186 9.80 -26.48 -11.52
C THR A 186 8.48 -27.25 -11.54
N THR A 187 7.39 -26.60 -11.96
CA THR A 187 6.04 -27.20 -11.93
C THR A 187 5.51 -27.62 -13.29
N GLY A 188 6.12 -27.14 -14.39
CA GLY A 188 5.60 -27.30 -15.75
C GLY A 188 4.37 -26.44 -16.07
N ILE A 189 3.96 -25.54 -15.16
CA ILE A 189 2.87 -24.61 -15.40
C ILE A 189 3.34 -23.52 -16.37
N PRO A 190 2.56 -23.17 -17.41
CA PRO A 190 2.93 -22.10 -18.34
C PRO A 190 3.30 -20.78 -17.61
N PHE A 191 4.30 -20.06 -18.12
CA PHE A 191 4.81 -18.83 -17.50
C PHE A 191 3.71 -17.80 -17.24
N ALA A 192 2.81 -17.57 -18.22
CA ALA A 192 1.70 -16.62 -18.09
C ALA A 192 0.77 -16.97 -16.91
N ILE A 193 0.54 -18.25 -16.64
CA ILE A 193 -0.25 -18.70 -15.48
C ILE A 193 0.58 -18.56 -14.18
N SER A 194 1.87 -18.88 -14.24
CA SER A 194 2.78 -18.78 -13.09
C SER A 194 2.90 -17.35 -12.55
N THR A 195 2.91 -16.33 -13.44
CA THR A 195 2.92 -14.90 -13.03
C THR A 195 1.64 -14.52 -12.31
N VAL A 196 0.48 -14.93 -12.80
CA VAL A 196 -0.83 -14.69 -12.17
C VAL A 196 -0.92 -15.38 -10.81
N LEU A 197 -0.53 -16.67 -10.74
CA LEU A 197 -0.53 -17.43 -9.49
C LEU A 197 0.39 -16.80 -8.44
N LEU A 198 1.58 -16.35 -8.84
CA LEU A 198 2.51 -15.62 -7.99
C LEU A 198 1.87 -14.35 -7.44
N SER A 199 1.29 -13.52 -8.32
CA SER A 199 0.64 -12.25 -7.92
C SER A 199 -0.51 -12.49 -6.93
N VAL A 200 -1.39 -13.46 -7.22
CA VAL A 200 -2.50 -13.82 -6.33
C VAL A 200 -1.98 -14.33 -4.99
N ALA A 201 -1.04 -15.29 -4.97
CA ALA A 201 -0.51 -15.88 -3.75
C ALA A 201 0.18 -14.82 -2.86
N VAL A 202 1.04 -13.98 -3.45
CA VAL A 202 1.73 -12.91 -2.72
C VAL A 202 0.75 -11.85 -2.23
N SER A 203 -0.34 -11.59 -2.97
CA SER A 203 -1.36 -10.64 -2.52
C SER A 203 -2.06 -11.08 -1.23
N PHE A 204 -2.22 -12.39 -0.97
CA PHE A 204 -2.72 -12.88 0.33
C PHE A 204 -1.73 -12.62 1.47
N ALA A 205 -0.43 -12.77 1.21
CA ALA A 205 0.60 -12.39 2.18
C ALA A 205 0.58 -10.87 2.44
N LEU A 206 0.42 -10.05 1.40
CA LEU A 206 0.23 -8.61 1.50
C LEU A 206 -0.96 -8.28 2.41
N ALA A 207 -2.13 -8.89 2.20
CA ALA A 207 -3.32 -8.63 3.01
C ALA A 207 -3.06 -8.86 4.51
N TRP A 208 -2.32 -9.91 4.85
CA TRP A 208 -1.95 -10.19 6.23
C TRP A 208 -0.98 -9.15 6.79
N VAL A 209 0.04 -8.75 6.03
CA VAL A 209 1.00 -7.71 6.44
C VAL A 209 0.29 -6.37 6.65
N LEU A 210 -0.64 -6.00 5.76
CA LEU A 210 -1.46 -4.79 5.92
C LEU A 210 -2.30 -4.84 7.20
N TYR A 211 -2.94 -5.98 7.49
CA TYR A 211 -3.68 -6.15 8.74
C TYR A 211 -2.78 -5.90 9.97
N LEU A 212 -1.57 -6.48 9.99
CA LEU A 212 -0.63 -6.29 11.09
C LEU A 212 -0.20 -4.82 11.24
N LEU A 213 0.09 -4.15 10.12
CA LEU A 213 0.42 -2.72 10.10
C LEU A 213 -0.73 -1.86 10.64
N PHE A 214 -1.96 -2.14 10.21
CA PHE A 214 -3.13 -1.38 10.64
C PHE A 214 -3.45 -1.58 12.12
N VAL A 215 -3.36 -2.80 12.62
CA VAL A 215 -3.47 -3.07 14.06
C VAL A 215 -2.36 -2.36 14.82
N GLY A 216 -1.11 -2.43 14.33
CA GLY A 216 0.02 -1.73 14.95
C GLY A 216 -0.17 -0.23 15.05
N CYS A 217 -0.73 0.42 14.01
CA CYS A 217 -1.05 1.85 14.04
C CYS A 217 -2.17 2.18 15.04
N LEU A 218 -3.21 1.36 15.10
CA LEU A 218 -4.32 1.59 16.04
C LEU A 218 -3.87 1.44 17.50
N ASN A 219 -3.03 0.44 17.80
CA ASN A 219 -2.42 0.27 19.12
C ASN A 219 -1.45 1.42 19.43
N TRP A 220 -0.64 1.84 18.45
CA TRP A 220 0.24 3.00 18.59
C TRP A 220 -0.54 4.27 18.95
N ARG A 221 -1.65 4.52 18.28
CA ARG A 221 -2.50 5.67 18.54
C ARG A 221 -3.06 5.68 19.96
N GLU A 222 -3.45 4.52 20.48
CA GLU A 222 -4.13 4.41 21.78
C GLU A 222 -3.16 4.28 22.94
N HIS A 223 -2.07 3.51 22.75
CA HIS A 223 -1.17 3.13 23.83
C HIS A 223 0.28 3.65 23.65
N GLY A 224 0.58 4.31 22.53
CA GLY A 224 1.96 4.73 22.22
C GLY A 224 2.93 3.58 21.89
N VAL A 225 2.42 2.35 21.73
CA VAL A 225 3.21 1.14 21.45
C VAL A 225 2.77 0.52 20.14
N PHE A 226 3.74 0.22 19.25
CA PHE A 226 3.45 -0.48 18.00
C PHE A 226 3.39 -2.00 18.24
N GLU A 227 2.19 -2.47 18.55
CA GLU A 227 1.93 -3.90 18.76
C GLU A 227 0.97 -4.44 17.72
N THR A 228 1.34 -5.53 17.06
CA THR A 228 0.58 -6.14 15.95
C THR A 228 -0.49 -7.14 16.40
N ARG A 229 -0.70 -7.29 17.71
CA ARG A 229 -1.71 -8.17 18.30
C ARG A 229 -2.97 -7.39 18.64
N ALA A 230 -4.12 -7.95 18.31
CA ALA A 230 -5.43 -7.46 18.76
C ALA A 230 -6.25 -8.62 19.33
N SER A 231 -6.92 -8.39 20.46
CA SER A 231 -7.83 -9.37 21.04
C SER A 231 -9.04 -9.61 20.12
N LEU A 232 -9.75 -10.73 20.32
CA LEU A 232 -10.92 -11.11 19.52
C LEU A 232 -12.00 -10.01 19.49
N ASN A 233 -12.22 -9.37 20.63
CA ASN A 233 -13.27 -8.36 20.81
C ASN A 233 -12.76 -6.92 20.63
N SER A 234 -11.50 -6.74 20.24
CA SER A 234 -10.94 -5.40 20.06
C SER A 234 -11.58 -4.67 18.87
N PRO A 235 -12.02 -3.40 19.04
CA PRO A 235 -12.47 -2.58 17.92
C PRO A 235 -11.38 -2.35 16.88
N HIS A 236 -10.11 -2.40 17.27
CA HIS A 236 -8.96 -2.31 16.38
C HIS A 236 -8.94 -3.42 15.34
N ARG A 237 -9.26 -4.67 15.76
CA ARG A 237 -9.36 -5.81 14.85
C ARG A 237 -10.40 -5.58 13.76
N SER A 238 -11.61 -5.17 14.13
CA SER A 238 -12.68 -4.89 13.17
C SER A 238 -12.29 -3.76 12.22
N THR A 239 -11.75 -2.66 12.74
CA THR A 239 -11.31 -1.52 11.92
C THR A 239 -10.18 -1.91 10.95
N ALA A 240 -9.21 -2.71 11.39
CA ALA A 240 -8.13 -3.19 10.53
C ALA A 240 -8.65 -4.12 9.42
N VAL A 241 -9.58 -5.04 9.71
CA VAL A 241 -10.21 -5.90 8.69
C VAL A 241 -10.97 -5.06 7.66
N TRP A 242 -11.72 -4.03 8.09
CA TRP A 242 -12.39 -3.13 7.16
C TRP A 242 -11.40 -2.30 6.32
N ALA A 243 -10.27 -1.89 6.89
CA ALA A 243 -9.22 -1.18 6.13
C ALA A 243 -8.58 -2.10 5.08
N VAL A 244 -8.35 -3.39 5.42
CA VAL A 244 -7.91 -4.39 4.43
C VAL A 244 -8.97 -4.60 3.35
N ALA A 245 -10.27 -4.63 3.71
CA ALA A 245 -11.36 -4.71 2.74
C ALA A 245 -11.36 -3.49 1.80
N ALA A 246 -11.26 -2.28 2.35
CA ALA A 246 -11.23 -1.05 1.56
C ALA A 246 -10.04 -1.05 0.57
N TYR A 247 -8.87 -1.53 0.99
CA TYR A 247 -7.72 -1.66 0.12
C TYR A 247 -7.88 -2.77 -0.92
N GLY A 248 -8.36 -3.95 -0.52
CA GLY A 248 -8.55 -5.10 -1.41
C GLY A 248 -9.63 -4.89 -2.47
N PHE A 249 -10.62 -4.06 -2.20
CA PHE A 249 -11.68 -3.66 -3.14
C PHE A 249 -11.48 -2.27 -3.74
N CYS A 250 -10.38 -1.55 -3.47
CA CYS A 250 -10.16 -0.25 -4.11
C CYS A 250 -10.14 -0.39 -5.64
N GLY A 251 -10.43 0.68 -6.36
CA GLY A 251 -10.60 0.65 -7.81
C GLY A 251 -9.43 0.07 -8.59
N LEU A 252 -8.21 0.17 -8.04
CA LEU A 252 -6.97 -0.29 -8.67
C LEU A 252 -6.59 -1.73 -8.28
N ALA A 253 -7.27 -2.33 -7.29
CA ALA A 253 -6.87 -3.62 -6.72
C ALA A 253 -7.11 -4.82 -7.65
N ALA A 254 -7.80 -4.62 -8.78
CA ALA A 254 -7.92 -5.60 -9.84
C ALA A 254 -6.55 -6.03 -10.40
N VAL A 255 -5.52 -5.15 -10.36
CA VAL A 255 -4.16 -5.50 -10.80
C VAL A 255 -3.54 -6.68 -10.05
N PHE A 256 -4.00 -6.97 -8.84
CA PHE A 256 -3.48 -8.10 -8.04
C PHE A 256 -3.88 -9.49 -8.56
N VAL A 257 -4.70 -9.58 -9.59
CA VAL A 257 -5.02 -10.84 -10.28
C VAL A 257 -4.37 -10.94 -11.66
N THR A 258 -3.51 -9.98 -12.04
CA THR A 258 -2.75 -9.99 -13.30
C THR A 258 -1.33 -10.50 -13.10
N GLY A 259 -0.60 -10.76 -14.20
CA GLY A 259 0.79 -11.17 -14.18
C GLY A 259 1.81 -10.07 -13.79
N TYR A 260 1.36 -9.00 -13.12
CA TYR A 260 2.13 -7.80 -12.83
C TYR A 260 2.93 -7.89 -11.52
N ALA A 261 3.94 -7.03 -11.39
CA ALA A 261 4.82 -6.97 -10.23
C ALA A 261 4.22 -6.22 -9.02
N GLU A 262 3.04 -5.60 -9.14
CA GLU A 262 2.43 -4.78 -8.09
C GLU A 262 2.23 -5.55 -6.79
N ALA A 263 1.71 -6.77 -6.86
CA ALA A 263 1.49 -7.58 -5.65
C ALA A 263 2.79 -7.85 -4.90
N LEU A 264 3.85 -8.23 -5.63
CA LEU A 264 5.17 -8.53 -5.07
C LEU A 264 5.82 -7.27 -4.50
N THR A 265 5.78 -6.17 -5.26
CA THR A 265 6.35 -4.89 -4.85
C THR A 265 5.69 -4.35 -3.59
N ILE A 266 4.35 -4.28 -3.57
CA ILE A 266 3.62 -3.69 -2.44
C ILE A 266 3.71 -4.58 -1.21
N PHE A 267 3.71 -5.90 -1.37
CA PHE A 267 3.99 -6.82 -0.28
C PHE A 267 5.36 -6.56 0.34
N ALA A 268 6.40 -6.46 -0.50
CA ALA A 268 7.76 -6.20 -0.03
C ALA A 268 7.87 -4.83 0.65
N ILE A 269 7.26 -3.77 0.09
CA ILE A 269 7.20 -2.45 0.73
C ILE A 269 6.49 -2.51 2.09
N ALA A 270 5.30 -3.12 2.15
CA ALA A 270 4.53 -3.21 3.39
C ALA A 270 5.26 -4.02 4.46
N LEU A 271 5.92 -5.12 4.08
CA LEU A 271 6.73 -5.93 4.98
C LEU A 271 7.98 -5.17 5.44
N PHE A 272 8.64 -4.42 4.56
CA PHE A 272 9.77 -3.56 4.91
C PHE A 272 9.36 -2.51 5.96
N VAL A 273 8.24 -1.81 5.73
CA VAL A 273 7.68 -0.82 6.67
C VAL A 273 7.35 -1.48 8.02
N LEU A 274 6.76 -2.69 8.01
CA LEU A 274 6.46 -3.44 9.22
C LEU A 274 7.72 -3.80 10.01
N LEU A 275 8.76 -4.27 9.32
CA LEU A 275 10.03 -4.64 9.95
C LEU A 275 10.76 -3.43 10.53
N LEU A 276 10.73 -2.28 9.85
CA LEU A 276 11.26 -1.03 10.40
C LEU A 276 10.48 -0.57 11.64
N ALA A 277 9.15 -0.65 11.63
CA ALA A 277 8.31 -0.32 12.78
C ALA A 277 8.57 -1.23 14.00
N GLN A 278 9.11 -2.44 13.77
CA GLN A 278 9.50 -3.40 14.78
C GLN A 278 11.01 -3.38 15.13
N ASP A 279 11.76 -2.40 14.65
CA ASP A 279 13.23 -2.29 14.81
C ASP A 279 14.03 -3.51 14.29
N ARG A 280 13.49 -4.21 13.24
CA ARG A 280 14.10 -5.42 12.67
C ARG A 280 14.88 -5.11 11.38
N TYR A 281 15.86 -4.25 11.47
CA TYR A 281 16.58 -3.68 10.31
C TYR A 281 17.29 -4.73 9.43
N LEU A 282 17.93 -5.72 10.03
CA LEU A 282 18.65 -6.76 9.26
C LEU A 282 17.70 -7.63 8.46
N TRP A 283 16.54 -7.97 9.02
CA TRP A 283 15.50 -8.71 8.30
C TRP A 283 14.82 -7.87 7.20
N ALA A 284 14.89 -6.55 7.32
CA ALA A 284 14.36 -5.65 6.32
C ALA A 284 15.23 -5.60 5.05
N LEU A 285 16.54 -5.92 5.11
CA LEU A 285 17.45 -5.84 3.95
C LEU A 285 17.04 -6.75 2.78
N PRO A 286 16.84 -8.08 2.95
CA PRO A 286 16.43 -8.93 1.83
C PRO A 286 15.06 -8.53 1.27
N VAL A 287 14.18 -8.00 2.11
CA VAL A 287 12.85 -7.52 1.68
C VAL A 287 12.97 -6.23 0.87
N ALA A 288 13.85 -5.29 1.29
CA ALA A 288 14.13 -4.07 0.53
C ALA A 288 14.77 -4.38 -0.83
N PHE A 289 15.69 -5.37 -0.87
CA PHE A 289 16.27 -5.84 -2.13
C PHE A 289 15.19 -6.39 -3.07
N LEU A 290 14.31 -7.27 -2.55
CA LEU A 290 13.19 -7.81 -3.33
C LEU A 290 12.30 -6.69 -3.90
N ALA A 291 11.95 -5.69 -3.10
CA ALA A 291 11.16 -4.54 -3.54
C ALA A 291 11.88 -3.75 -4.65
N ALA A 292 13.18 -3.45 -4.45
CA ALA A 292 14.01 -2.73 -5.40
C ALA A 292 14.25 -3.49 -6.71
N GLN A 293 14.13 -4.83 -6.71
CA GLN A 293 14.21 -5.66 -7.89
C GLN A 293 12.85 -5.96 -8.55
N SER A 294 11.75 -5.52 -7.94
CA SER A 294 10.38 -5.72 -8.46
C SER A 294 9.89 -4.51 -9.26
N ARG A 295 10.13 -3.30 -8.75
CA ARG A 295 9.79 -2.00 -9.35
C ARG A 295 10.84 -0.97 -8.93
N PRO A 296 11.00 0.18 -9.61
CA PRO A 296 12.03 1.19 -9.27
C PRO A 296 11.69 1.96 -7.98
N VAL A 297 11.32 1.24 -6.91
CA VAL A 297 10.97 1.78 -5.58
C VAL A 297 12.15 1.81 -4.61
N GLY A 298 13.33 1.41 -5.04
CA GLY A 298 14.55 1.45 -4.22
C GLY A 298 14.89 2.84 -3.69
N VAL A 299 14.68 3.89 -4.51
CA VAL A 299 14.93 5.28 -4.13
C VAL A 299 14.06 5.72 -2.95
N PRO A 300 12.71 5.63 -3.01
CA PRO A 300 11.87 6.01 -1.88
C PRO A 300 12.05 5.09 -0.65
N LEU A 301 12.43 3.83 -0.81
CA LEU A 301 12.77 2.95 0.30
C LEU A 301 14.07 3.38 1.00
N GLY A 302 15.10 3.75 0.24
CA GLY A 302 16.33 4.31 0.78
C GLY A 302 16.09 5.62 1.53
N ALA A 303 15.26 6.51 0.96
CA ALA A 303 14.84 7.74 1.61
C ALA A 303 14.09 7.46 2.93
N LEU A 304 13.13 6.52 2.92
CA LEU A 304 12.45 6.08 4.15
C LEU A 304 13.44 5.59 5.21
N ALA A 305 14.35 4.68 4.83
CA ALA A 305 15.31 4.11 5.76
C ALA A 305 16.24 5.17 6.37
N GLY A 306 16.72 6.12 5.55
CA GLY A 306 17.57 7.22 5.98
C GLY A 306 16.85 8.21 6.91
N VAL A 307 15.65 8.64 6.55
CA VAL A 307 14.83 9.56 7.37
C VAL A 307 14.41 8.87 8.68
N TRP A 308 14.06 7.58 8.63
CA TRP A 308 13.72 6.81 9.82
C TRP A 308 14.93 6.64 10.75
N TRP A 309 16.11 6.34 10.20
CA TRP A 309 17.35 6.34 10.97
C TRP A 309 17.60 7.68 11.67
N LEU A 310 17.49 8.78 10.94
CA LEU A 310 17.68 10.13 11.50
C LEU A 310 16.68 10.42 12.63
N TYR A 311 15.41 10.05 12.41
CA TYR A 311 14.36 10.17 13.42
C TYR A 311 14.72 9.40 14.71
N CYS A 312 15.18 8.15 14.59
CA CYS A 312 15.60 7.32 15.72
C CYS A 312 16.88 7.87 16.38
N LEU A 313 17.84 8.40 15.62
CA LEU A 313 19.04 9.04 16.13
C LEU A 313 18.71 10.27 16.99
N VAL A 314 17.82 11.13 16.48
CA VAL A 314 17.38 12.33 17.22
C VAL A 314 16.61 11.93 18.50
N ALA A 315 15.78 10.90 18.44
CA ALA A 315 15.06 10.38 19.61
C ALA A 315 16.05 9.84 20.67
N GLU A 316 17.03 9.03 20.25
CA GLU A 316 18.09 8.48 21.11
C GLU A 316 18.94 9.58 21.74
N TYR A 317 19.36 10.56 20.94
CA TYR A 317 20.12 11.71 21.44
C TYR A 317 19.34 12.50 22.51
N ARG A 318 18.05 12.77 22.26
CA ARG A 318 17.20 13.50 23.23
C ARG A 318 17.04 12.76 24.54
N VAL A 319 16.90 11.44 24.51
CA VAL A 319 16.78 10.62 25.73
C VAL A 319 18.09 10.62 26.49
N ARG A 320 19.23 10.44 25.82
CA ARG A 320 20.56 10.41 26.45
C ARG A 320 21.01 11.79 26.98
N SER A 321 20.56 12.88 26.33
CA SER A 321 20.90 14.24 26.76
C SER A 321 20.01 14.74 27.90
N ALA A 322 18.89 14.07 28.20
CA ALA A 322 18.02 14.46 29.31
C ALA A 322 18.77 14.36 30.64
N GLY A 323 18.88 15.50 31.34
CA GLY A 323 19.60 15.59 32.63
C GLY A 323 21.11 15.68 32.53
N GLN A 324 21.72 15.77 31.35
CA GLN A 324 23.18 15.90 31.17
C GLN A 324 23.60 17.38 31.03
N PRO A 325 24.77 17.79 31.58
CA PRO A 325 25.32 19.11 31.35
C PRO A 325 25.60 19.37 29.86
N ARG A 326 25.41 20.62 29.39
CA ARG A 326 25.69 20.99 27.99
C ARG A 326 27.13 20.69 27.53
N ALA A 327 28.09 20.70 28.43
CA ALA A 327 29.48 20.36 28.12
C ALA A 327 29.70 18.90 27.64
N SER A 328 28.75 18.00 27.87
CA SER A 328 28.81 16.60 27.43
C SER A 328 28.14 16.31 26.09
N SER A 329 27.57 17.31 25.40
CA SER A 329 26.78 17.15 24.18
C SER A 329 27.44 16.33 23.08
N GLY A 330 28.75 16.52 22.83
CA GLY A 330 29.51 15.77 21.81
C GLY A 330 29.66 14.29 22.16
N ARG A 331 29.93 13.95 23.42
CA ARG A 331 30.01 12.55 23.88
C ARG A 331 28.67 11.85 23.83
N VAL A 332 27.60 12.56 24.21
CA VAL A 332 26.23 12.04 24.12
C VAL A 332 25.83 11.78 22.68
N PHE A 333 26.18 12.70 21.76
CA PHE A 333 25.93 12.51 20.33
C PHE A 333 26.67 11.30 19.77
N LEU A 334 27.95 11.17 20.03
CA LEU A 334 28.76 10.02 19.60
C LEU A 334 28.19 8.70 20.12
N ALA A 335 27.77 8.66 21.38
CA ALA A 335 27.14 7.48 21.97
C ALA A 335 25.79 7.15 21.33
N ALA A 336 24.97 8.15 21.02
CA ALA A 336 23.70 7.95 20.28
C ALA A 336 23.97 7.47 18.85
N PHE A 337 24.94 8.07 18.16
CA PHE A 337 25.35 7.68 16.82
C PHE A 337 25.88 6.23 16.78
N ALA A 338 26.76 5.87 17.68
CA ALA A 338 27.29 4.51 17.79
C ALA A 338 26.19 3.48 18.05
N ALA A 339 25.22 3.81 18.91
CA ALA A 339 24.06 2.95 19.16
C ALA A 339 23.18 2.76 17.91
N ARG A 340 23.21 3.68 16.94
CA ARG A 340 22.43 3.65 15.69
C ARG A 340 23.26 3.39 14.43
N ALA A 341 24.54 3.03 14.57
CA ALA A 341 25.44 2.82 13.43
C ALA A 341 24.98 1.65 12.52
N VAL A 342 24.51 0.54 13.10
CA VAL A 342 23.99 -0.60 12.33
C VAL A 342 22.75 -0.19 11.50
N HIS A 343 21.91 0.67 12.04
CA HIS A 343 20.74 1.17 11.33
C HIS A 343 21.12 2.10 10.17
N LEU A 344 22.16 2.93 10.36
CA LEU A 344 22.73 3.74 9.28
C LEU A 344 23.29 2.85 8.17
N LEU A 345 24.08 1.85 8.52
CA LEU A 345 24.65 0.93 7.53
C LEU A 345 23.53 0.21 6.76
N SER A 346 22.47 -0.22 7.44
CA SER A 346 21.29 -0.80 6.80
C SER A 346 20.62 0.18 5.86
N ALA A 347 20.46 1.45 6.24
CA ALA A 347 19.87 2.48 5.38
C ALA A 347 20.72 2.74 4.11
N LEU A 348 22.05 2.82 4.27
CA LEU A 348 22.99 2.95 3.14
C LEU A 348 22.91 1.75 2.20
N THR A 349 22.78 0.54 2.75
CA THR A 349 22.60 -0.69 1.95
C THR A 349 21.29 -0.65 1.15
N VAL A 350 20.19 -0.20 1.76
CA VAL A 350 18.92 -0.01 1.04
C VAL A 350 19.04 1.03 -0.08
N CYS A 351 19.74 2.14 0.17
CA CYS A 351 20.04 3.13 -0.87
C CYS A 351 20.84 2.52 -2.03
N PHE A 352 21.82 1.66 -1.74
CA PHE A 352 22.59 0.96 -2.78
C PHE A 352 21.70 0.03 -3.62
N PHE A 353 20.71 -0.63 -3.03
CA PHE A 353 19.80 -1.52 -3.76
C PHE A 353 19.01 -0.80 -4.86
N ALA A 354 18.79 0.51 -4.76
CA ALA A 354 18.14 1.31 -5.79
C ALA A 354 18.90 1.31 -7.13
N PHE A 355 20.22 1.11 -7.10
CA PHE A 355 21.09 1.18 -8.26
C PHE A 355 21.48 -0.18 -8.83
N THR A 356 21.18 -1.28 -8.15
CA THR A 356 21.66 -2.62 -8.51
C THR A 356 21.19 -3.08 -9.90
N HIS A 357 19.96 -2.73 -10.31
CA HIS A 357 19.47 -3.05 -11.65
C HIS A 357 20.17 -2.21 -12.72
N ALA A 358 20.34 -0.90 -12.50
CA ALA A 358 21.06 -0.01 -13.40
C ALA A 358 22.54 -0.41 -13.55
N LEU A 359 23.19 -0.79 -12.45
CA LEU A 359 24.57 -1.32 -12.47
C LEU A 359 24.66 -2.66 -13.23
N HIS A 360 23.64 -3.52 -13.11
CA HIS A 360 23.59 -4.76 -13.90
C HIS A 360 23.43 -4.46 -15.40
N ALA A 361 22.56 -3.50 -15.76
CA ALA A 361 22.43 -3.05 -17.15
C ALA A 361 23.77 -2.49 -17.69
N ALA A 362 24.41 -1.62 -16.90
CA ALA A 362 25.71 -1.06 -17.26
C ALA A 362 26.78 -2.13 -17.46
N TYR A 363 26.87 -3.09 -16.55
CA TYR A 363 27.83 -4.21 -16.66
C TYR A 363 27.58 -5.06 -17.89
N LYS A 364 26.33 -5.41 -18.18
CA LYS A 364 25.99 -6.32 -19.29
C LYS A 364 26.12 -5.65 -20.67
N THR A 365 25.83 -4.34 -20.76
CA THR A 365 25.85 -3.60 -22.04
C THR A 365 27.15 -2.83 -22.28
N GLY A 366 28.00 -2.69 -21.26
CA GLY A 366 29.20 -1.82 -21.33
C GLY A 366 28.89 -0.31 -21.34
N ARG A 367 27.63 0.10 -21.09
CA ARG A 367 27.17 1.50 -21.06
C ARG A 367 26.65 1.89 -19.69
N LEU A 368 27.27 2.88 -19.05
CA LEU A 368 26.86 3.35 -17.71
C LEU A 368 25.43 3.91 -17.70
N ASP A 369 24.99 4.49 -18.78
CA ASP A 369 23.68 5.11 -18.97
C ASP A 369 22.61 4.14 -19.48
N ALA A 370 22.90 2.85 -19.63
CA ALA A 370 22.03 1.88 -20.29
C ALA A 370 20.58 1.86 -19.76
N TYR A 371 20.41 1.85 -18.45
CA TYR A 371 19.08 1.88 -17.82
C TYR A 371 18.37 3.21 -18.09
N LEU A 372 19.07 4.34 -17.87
CA LEU A 372 18.51 5.67 -18.12
C LEU A 372 18.12 5.87 -19.58
N ALA A 373 19.00 5.46 -20.51
CA ALA A 373 18.71 5.54 -21.93
C ALA A 373 17.51 4.70 -22.35
N THR A 374 17.32 3.53 -21.71
CA THR A 374 16.13 2.70 -21.91
C THR A 374 14.88 3.40 -21.42
N GLU A 375 14.88 3.96 -20.20
CA GLU A 375 13.72 4.66 -19.63
C GLU A 375 13.34 5.90 -20.48
N LEU A 376 14.31 6.68 -20.93
CA LEU A 376 14.09 7.85 -21.79
C LEU A 376 13.55 7.45 -23.16
N GLY A 377 13.98 6.29 -23.68
CA GLY A 377 13.51 5.75 -24.95
C GLY A 377 11.99 5.51 -24.98
N TRP A 378 11.34 5.20 -23.83
CA TRP A 378 9.89 5.08 -23.75
C TRP A 378 9.15 6.40 -24.02
N SER A 379 9.81 7.54 -23.83
CA SER A 379 9.28 8.86 -24.18
C SER A 379 9.91 9.44 -25.47
N GLY A 380 10.58 8.60 -26.28
CA GLY A 380 11.20 9.00 -27.54
C GLY A 380 12.37 9.98 -27.37
N ARG A 381 13.07 9.96 -26.22
CA ARG A 381 14.16 10.87 -25.88
C ARG A 381 15.50 10.14 -25.78
N THR A 382 16.56 10.89 -26.01
CA THR A 382 17.95 10.46 -25.77
C THR A 382 18.44 10.94 -24.40
N VAL A 383 19.57 10.41 -23.93
CA VAL A 383 20.22 10.91 -22.71
C VAL A 383 20.70 12.35 -22.85
N GLU A 384 21.04 12.77 -24.08
CA GLU A 384 21.46 14.13 -24.39
C GLU A 384 20.34 15.15 -24.28
N ASP A 385 19.08 14.74 -24.55
CA ASP A 385 17.89 15.57 -24.32
C ASP A 385 17.65 15.85 -22.84
N GLY A 386 18.28 15.10 -21.97
CA GLY A 386 18.17 15.20 -20.52
C GLY A 386 16.81 14.74 -19.96
N GLN A 387 16.77 14.59 -18.65
CA GLN A 387 15.55 14.27 -17.94
C GLN A 387 14.97 15.55 -17.31
N HIS A 388 13.79 15.96 -17.76
CA HIS A 388 13.13 17.16 -17.25
C HIS A 388 12.27 16.82 -16.03
N TYR A 389 12.91 16.58 -14.88
CA TYR A 389 12.21 16.36 -13.62
C TYR A 389 11.20 17.48 -13.32
N VAL A 390 10.09 17.13 -12.71
CA VAL A 390 9.00 18.08 -12.33
C VAL A 390 8.30 18.73 -13.53
N VAL A 391 9.05 19.25 -14.53
CA VAL A 391 8.48 19.90 -15.72
C VAL A 391 7.62 18.93 -16.54
N GLN A 392 7.90 17.63 -16.47
CA GLN A 392 7.12 16.59 -17.14
C GLN A 392 5.66 16.58 -16.67
N TRP A 393 5.38 16.86 -15.40
CA TRP A 393 4.01 16.97 -14.90
C TRP A 393 3.23 18.07 -15.62
N VAL A 394 3.88 19.20 -15.89
CA VAL A 394 3.27 20.31 -16.61
C VAL A 394 3.03 19.93 -18.06
N ASN A 395 4.02 19.32 -18.71
CA ASN A 395 3.92 18.93 -20.12
C ASN A 395 2.83 17.88 -20.34
N GLU A 396 2.81 16.81 -19.55
CA GLU A 396 1.83 15.73 -19.69
C GLU A 396 0.41 16.19 -19.35
N LEU A 397 0.23 16.91 -18.24
CA LEU A 397 -1.09 17.46 -17.91
C LEU A 397 -1.58 18.47 -18.95
N SER A 398 -0.68 19.18 -19.63
CA SER A 398 -1.08 20.09 -20.71
C SER A 398 -1.64 19.36 -21.93
N LEU A 399 -1.26 18.10 -22.18
CA LEU A 399 -1.87 17.28 -23.23
C LEU A 399 -3.32 16.93 -22.91
N TYR A 400 -3.63 16.62 -21.65
CA TYR A 400 -5.00 16.32 -21.22
C TYR A 400 -5.84 17.57 -20.98
N LEU A 401 -5.22 18.66 -20.54
CA LEU A 401 -5.85 19.93 -20.20
C LEU A 401 -5.50 21.02 -21.24
N ASN A 402 -5.57 20.67 -22.51
CA ASN A 402 -5.12 21.49 -23.64
C ASN A 402 -5.73 22.90 -23.72
N ARG A 403 -6.86 23.15 -23.03
CA ARG A 403 -7.53 24.46 -22.95
C ARG A 403 -7.08 25.29 -21.73
N TRP A 404 -6.24 24.75 -20.88
CA TRP A 404 -5.78 25.41 -19.66
C TRP A 404 -4.44 26.09 -19.91
N SER A 405 -4.23 27.27 -19.30
CA SER A 405 -2.91 27.92 -19.35
C SER A 405 -1.89 27.14 -18.53
N THR A 406 -0.62 27.20 -18.92
CA THR A 406 0.49 26.59 -18.17
C THR A 406 0.49 27.00 -16.70
N GLY A 407 0.19 28.28 -16.41
CA GLY A 407 0.08 28.79 -15.04
C GLY A 407 -1.04 28.12 -14.25
N ALA A 408 -2.20 27.87 -14.87
CA ALA A 408 -3.31 27.15 -14.22
C ALA A 408 -2.94 25.70 -13.92
N ILE A 409 -2.23 25.01 -14.82
CA ILE A 409 -1.74 23.64 -14.63
C ILE A 409 -0.73 23.57 -13.48
N ILE A 410 0.25 24.47 -13.45
CA ILE A 410 1.21 24.57 -12.33
C ILE A 410 0.49 24.79 -11.01
N THR A 411 -0.49 25.72 -11.00
CA THR A 411 -1.28 25.99 -9.80
C THR A 411 -2.04 24.74 -9.33
N LEU A 412 -2.64 23.98 -10.25
CA LEU A 412 -3.34 22.72 -9.93
C LEU A 412 -2.38 21.68 -9.31
N ILE A 413 -1.18 21.51 -9.89
CA ILE A 413 -0.17 20.58 -9.39
C ILE A 413 0.26 20.98 -7.98
N VAL A 414 0.64 22.26 -7.78
CA VAL A 414 1.09 22.77 -6.49
C VAL A 414 -0.02 22.67 -5.45
N ALA A 415 -1.25 23.07 -5.81
CA ALA A 415 -2.41 22.94 -4.92
C ALA A 415 -2.71 21.49 -4.54
N GLY A 416 -2.60 20.56 -5.49
CA GLY A 416 -2.78 19.12 -5.25
C GLY A 416 -1.75 18.56 -4.25
N PHE A 417 -0.46 18.84 -4.47
CA PHE A 417 0.60 18.44 -3.53
C PHE A 417 0.44 19.14 -2.17
N ALA A 418 0.11 20.43 -2.14
CA ALA A 418 -0.15 21.14 -0.89
C ALA A 418 -1.33 20.53 -0.12
N ALA A 419 -2.46 20.26 -0.80
CA ALA A 419 -3.62 19.61 -0.20
C ALA A 419 -3.27 18.21 0.35
N TYR A 420 -2.50 17.43 -0.42
CA TYR A 420 -2.00 16.13 0.02
C TYR A 420 -1.19 16.23 1.31
N PHE A 421 -0.18 17.12 1.36
CA PHE A 421 0.66 17.27 2.54
C PHE A 421 -0.11 17.87 3.74
N LEU A 422 -0.99 18.85 3.51
CA LEU A 422 -1.87 19.39 4.55
C LEU A 422 -2.75 18.28 5.16
N TRP A 423 -3.32 17.41 4.32
CA TRP A 423 -4.11 16.29 4.77
C TRP A 423 -3.26 15.24 5.50
N LEU A 424 -2.08 14.89 4.96
CA LEU A 424 -1.17 13.91 5.56
C LEU A 424 -0.69 14.38 6.94
N PHE A 425 -0.38 15.67 7.10
CA PHE A 425 0.06 16.26 8.37
C PHE A 425 -1.11 16.77 9.24
N SER A 426 -2.36 16.58 8.83
CA SER A 426 -3.50 16.88 9.67
C SER A 426 -3.43 16.11 10.99
N ARG A 427 -4.00 16.67 12.05
CA ARG A 427 -3.96 16.05 13.38
C ARG A 427 -4.53 14.62 13.37
N SER A 428 -5.64 14.40 12.67
CA SER A 428 -6.29 13.09 12.56
C SER A 428 -5.38 12.03 11.93
N THR A 429 -4.74 12.33 10.80
CA THR A 429 -3.84 11.39 10.10
C THR A 429 -2.55 11.16 10.87
N ARG A 430 -1.92 12.24 11.33
CA ARG A 430 -0.64 12.17 12.04
C ARG A 430 -0.71 11.43 13.38
N THR A 431 -1.84 11.50 14.09
CA THR A 431 -2.02 10.74 15.33
C THR A 431 -2.44 9.30 15.10
N LEU A 432 -2.95 8.96 13.92
CA LEU A 432 -3.37 7.61 13.57
C LEU A 432 -2.20 6.76 13.05
N LEU A 433 -1.40 7.32 12.16
CA LEU A 433 -0.32 6.58 11.52
C LEU A 433 0.94 6.55 12.39
N HIS A 434 1.56 5.37 12.49
CA HIS A 434 2.89 5.26 13.06
C HIS A 434 3.90 6.11 12.25
N PRO A 435 4.90 6.77 12.89
CA PRO A 435 5.83 7.66 12.19
C PRO A 435 6.49 7.06 10.94
N VAL A 436 6.85 5.78 10.96
CA VAL A 436 7.46 5.12 9.79
C VAL A 436 6.52 5.09 8.59
N MET A 437 5.21 4.88 8.81
CA MET A 437 4.22 4.90 7.72
C MET A 437 3.98 6.33 7.19
N LEU A 438 4.04 7.32 8.08
CA LEU A 438 3.94 8.72 7.69
C LEU A 438 5.14 9.14 6.82
N ILE A 439 6.36 8.76 7.25
CA ILE A 439 7.60 9.01 6.49
C ILE A 439 7.53 8.30 5.13
N TRP A 440 7.03 7.05 5.07
CA TRP A 440 6.81 6.35 3.81
C TRP A 440 5.91 7.14 2.85
N CYS A 441 4.76 7.63 3.33
CA CYS A 441 3.85 8.43 2.50
C CYS A 441 4.52 9.70 1.97
N VAL A 442 5.37 10.35 2.78
CA VAL A 442 6.14 11.53 2.35
C VAL A 442 7.16 11.15 1.29
N CYS A 443 8.03 10.19 1.58
CA CYS A 443 9.12 9.79 0.67
C CYS A 443 8.59 9.30 -0.68
N TYR A 444 7.52 8.50 -0.65
CA TYR A 444 6.92 7.97 -1.87
C TYR A 444 6.22 9.05 -2.71
N ALA A 445 5.49 9.98 -2.09
CA ALA A 445 4.86 11.09 -2.80
C ALA A 445 5.90 12.04 -3.41
N VAL A 446 6.97 12.34 -2.68
CA VAL A 446 8.09 13.15 -3.21
C VAL A 446 8.77 12.44 -4.37
N TYR A 447 9.00 11.12 -4.26
CA TYR A 447 9.54 10.33 -5.35
C TYR A 447 8.67 10.40 -6.61
N LEU A 448 7.36 10.19 -6.48
CA LEU A 448 6.43 10.31 -7.61
C LEU A 448 6.44 11.73 -8.19
N GLY A 449 6.46 12.76 -7.35
CA GLY A 449 6.47 14.15 -7.79
C GLY A 449 7.73 14.55 -8.56
N ILE A 450 8.86 13.93 -8.27
CA ILE A 450 10.14 14.25 -8.92
C ILE A 450 10.39 13.39 -10.16
N PHE A 451 10.23 12.06 -10.04
CA PHE A 451 10.73 11.09 -11.01
C PHE A 451 9.66 10.55 -11.95
N TRP A 452 8.38 10.67 -11.60
CA TRP A 452 7.33 10.03 -12.36
C TRP A 452 6.74 10.93 -13.44
N LEU A 453 6.45 10.32 -14.58
CA LEU A 453 5.72 10.95 -15.68
C LEU A 453 4.22 10.63 -15.53
N PRO A 454 3.34 11.63 -15.33
CA PRO A 454 1.90 11.39 -15.24
C PRO A 454 1.35 10.81 -16.54
N GLN A 455 0.81 9.61 -16.46
CA GLN A 455 0.16 8.90 -17.55
C GLN A 455 -0.93 8.00 -17.00
N SER A 456 -1.66 7.28 -17.86
CA SER A 456 -2.75 6.38 -17.44
C SER A 456 -2.32 5.38 -16.36
N SER A 457 -1.11 4.82 -16.45
CA SER A 457 -0.55 3.90 -15.46
C SER A 457 -0.22 4.55 -14.09
N THR A 458 -0.24 5.88 -13.98
CA THR A 458 -0.01 6.59 -12.70
C THR A 458 -0.97 6.15 -11.61
N PHE A 459 -2.20 5.83 -11.96
CA PHE A 459 -3.19 5.40 -10.97
C PHE A 459 -2.72 4.15 -10.20
N ARG A 460 -2.17 3.12 -10.86
CA ARG A 460 -1.69 1.90 -10.18
C ARG A 460 -0.49 2.17 -9.27
N LEU A 461 0.31 3.21 -9.57
CA LEU A 461 1.42 3.63 -8.72
C LEU A 461 0.99 4.33 -7.44
N LEU A 462 -0.30 4.62 -7.26
CA LEU A 462 -0.83 5.07 -5.97
C LEU A 462 -1.09 3.93 -4.98
N LEU A 463 -1.10 2.67 -5.43
CA LEU A 463 -1.30 1.51 -4.55
C LEU A 463 -0.28 1.39 -3.40
N PRO A 464 1.01 1.75 -3.53
CA PRO A 464 1.94 1.78 -2.39
C PRO A 464 1.57 2.77 -1.28
N LEU A 465 0.61 3.66 -1.51
CA LEU A 465 0.02 4.52 -0.48
C LEU A 465 -1.08 3.80 0.33
N PHE A 466 -0.91 2.50 0.58
CA PHE A 466 -1.81 1.65 1.36
C PHE A 466 -2.18 2.21 2.76
N PRO A 467 -1.37 3.06 3.44
CA PRO A 467 -1.77 3.66 4.71
C PRO A 467 -3.09 4.44 4.64
N PHE A 468 -3.44 4.94 3.45
CA PHE A 468 -4.68 5.70 3.27
C PHE A 468 -5.94 4.86 3.46
N ALA A 469 -5.89 3.57 3.22
CA ALA A 469 -7.02 2.68 3.49
C ALA A 469 -7.42 2.71 4.98
N LEU A 470 -6.44 2.75 5.89
CA LEU A 470 -6.69 2.89 7.32
C LEU A 470 -7.22 4.30 7.65
N VAL A 471 -6.64 5.35 7.07
CA VAL A 471 -7.06 6.74 7.33
C VAL A 471 -8.51 6.94 6.88
N LEU A 472 -8.84 6.56 5.65
CA LEU A 472 -10.20 6.66 5.11
C LEU A 472 -11.20 5.86 5.95
N MET A 473 -10.85 4.64 6.32
CA MET A 473 -11.72 3.80 7.14
C MET A 473 -11.94 4.38 8.55
N SER A 474 -10.96 5.11 9.08
CA SER A 474 -11.05 5.72 10.42
C SER A 474 -11.97 6.93 10.49
N TYR A 475 -12.22 7.64 9.37
CA TYR A 475 -13.20 8.74 9.33
C TYR A 475 -14.64 8.25 9.58
N GLY A 476 -14.97 7.06 9.12
CA GLY A 476 -16.29 6.46 9.28
C GLY A 476 -16.33 5.28 10.26
N LYS A 477 -15.46 5.27 11.29
CA LYS A 477 -15.31 4.12 12.21
C LYS A 477 -16.62 3.69 12.87
N ASP A 478 -17.53 4.62 13.12
CA ASP A 478 -18.80 4.38 13.81
C ASP A 478 -19.99 4.20 12.84
N SER A 479 -19.77 4.40 11.52
CA SER A 479 -20.80 4.28 10.49
C SER A 479 -20.61 3.04 9.62
N LYS A 480 -21.48 2.05 9.77
CA LYS A 480 -21.52 0.87 8.89
C LYS A 480 -21.80 1.27 7.45
N THR A 481 -22.71 2.23 7.24
CA THR A 481 -23.07 2.73 5.91
C THR A 481 -21.86 3.32 5.19
N TYR A 482 -21.07 4.16 5.86
CA TYR A 482 -19.85 4.73 5.28
C TYR A 482 -18.86 3.65 4.85
N ARG A 483 -18.61 2.65 5.71
CA ARG A 483 -17.69 1.54 5.41
C ARG A 483 -18.14 0.76 4.17
N TRP A 484 -19.43 0.45 4.08
CA TRP A 484 -19.99 -0.22 2.91
C TRP A 484 -19.92 0.64 1.65
N LEU A 485 -20.26 1.93 1.74
CA LEU A 485 -20.16 2.84 0.60
C LEU A 485 -18.74 2.93 0.07
N LEU A 486 -17.74 3.01 0.96
CA LEU A 486 -16.33 3.05 0.57
C LEU A 486 -15.90 1.76 -0.15
N VAL A 487 -16.31 0.59 0.32
CA VAL A 487 -15.99 -0.68 -0.33
C VAL A 487 -16.74 -0.82 -1.66
N LEU A 488 -18.04 -0.52 -1.71
CA LEU A 488 -18.86 -0.62 -2.91
C LEU A 488 -18.41 0.36 -4.00
N SER A 489 -18.02 1.57 -3.64
CA SER A 489 -17.45 2.52 -4.62
C SER A 489 -16.17 1.97 -5.26
N GLY A 490 -15.32 1.30 -4.49
CA GLY A 490 -14.14 0.63 -5.01
C GLY A 490 -14.49 -0.55 -5.93
N VAL A 491 -15.47 -1.38 -5.55
CA VAL A 491 -16.00 -2.49 -6.38
C VAL A 491 -16.43 -1.98 -7.76
N LEU A 492 -17.20 -0.89 -7.80
CA LEU A 492 -17.65 -0.28 -9.07
C LEU A 492 -16.47 0.34 -9.84
N MET A 493 -15.54 0.99 -9.14
CA MET A 493 -14.39 1.62 -9.78
C MET A 493 -13.45 0.61 -10.44
N GLN A 494 -13.37 -0.64 -9.96
CA GLN A 494 -12.60 -1.68 -10.66
C GLN A 494 -13.16 -1.96 -12.07
N LEU A 495 -14.49 -1.99 -12.25
CA LEU A 495 -15.09 -2.14 -13.57
C LEU A 495 -14.72 -0.97 -14.48
N VAL A 496 -14.78 0.25 -13.95
CA VAL A 496 -14.42 1.46 -14.71
C VAL A 496 -12.93 1.42 -15.08
N TRP A 497 -12.05 1.10 -14.13
CA TRP A 497 -10.60 1.11 -14.35
C TRP A 497 -10.16 0.04 -15.36
N VAL A 498 -10.63 -1.20 -15.21
CA VAL A 498 -10.30 -2.29 -16.13
C VAL A 498 -10.96 -2.06 -17.49
N GLY A 499 -12.22 -1.64 -17.52
CA GLY A 499 -12.94 -1.37 -18.77
C GLY A 499 -12.38 -0.18 -19.55
N TRP A 500 -11.75 0.79 -18.86
CA TRP A 500 -11.14 1.94 -19.52
C TRP A 500 -9.72 1.66 -20.00
N LEU A 501 -8.86 1.08 -19.17
CA LEU A 501 -7.42 0.99 -19.45
C LEU A 501 -6.98 -0.38 -20.00
N TRP A 502 -7.70 -1.45 -19.67
CA TRP A 502 -7.35 -2.79 -20.16
C TRP A 502 -8.00 -3.14 -21.48
N HIS A 503 -9.14 -2.53 -21.78
CA HIS A 503 -9.82 -2.74 -23.05
C HIS A 503 -9.03 -2.07 -24.18
N SER A 504 -8.49 -2.87 -25.11
CA SER A 504 -7.75 -2.35 -26.27
C SER A 504 -8.72 -1.92 -27.38
N HIS A 505 -8.51 -0.71 -27.90
CA HIS A 505 -9.30 -0.13 -28.98
C HIS A 505 -8.66 -0.37 -30.37
N GLY A 506 -7.55 -1.07 -30.44
CA GLY A 506 -6.88 -1.44 -31.69
C GLY A 506 -5.37 -1.26 -31.70
N PRO A 507 -4.74 -1.54 -32.85
CA PRO A 507 -3.29 -1.33 -33.01
C PRO A 507 -2.92 0.13 -32.77
N GLY A 508 -1.96 0.37 -31.89
CA GLY A 508 -1.51 1.72 -31.53
C GLY A 508 -2.24 2.37 -30.35
N ASP A 509 -3.09 1.62 -29.64
CA ASP A 509 -3.66 2.09 -28.39
C ASP A 509 -2.55 2.33 -27.36
N MET A 510 -2.36 3.61 -27.01
CA MET A 510 -1.33 4.07 -26.08
C MET A 510 -1.82 4.21 -24.63
N GLN A 511 -3.08 3.82 -24.36
CA GLN A 511 -3.63 3.82 -23.01
C GLN A 511 -3.09 2.58 -22.25
N LEU A 512 -1.99 2.76 -21.56
CA LEU A 512 -1.37 1.71 -20.75
C LEU A 512 -2.05 1.64 -19.37
N PRO A 513 -2.45 0.47 -18.89
CA PRO A 513 -3.03 0.32 -17.54
C PRO A 513 -2.02 0.52 -16.42
#